data_633e88252fd2cbeb998d5c04eac73c86
#
_entry.id   633e88252fd2cbeb998d5c04eac73c86
#
_cell.length_a   1.000
_cell.length_b   1.000
_cell.length_c   1.000
_cell.angle_alpha   90.00
_cell.angle_beta   90.00
_cell.angle_gamma   90.00
#
_symmetry.space_group_name_H-M   'P 1'
#
loop_
_entity.id
_entity.type
_entity.pdbx_description
1 polymer ?
#
loop_
_entity_poly.entity_id
_entity_poly.type
_entity_poly.pdbx_seq_one_letter_code
_entity_poly.pdbx_strand_id
1 'polypeptide(L)'
;MADKIVIEVFKEKTAEDFTTALSSPDCRANAGSAAAYNAAMACALAERAAKICQTRNGDSERLSYIVRNCEILRGYMVHLIDEDVKSKRPFARAQKEGGAREIEATIQTASLAIFQR
;
A
#
# COMPACT_ATOMS: atom_id res chain seq x y z
N MET A 1 32.66 -7.67 14.91
CA MET A 1 31.84 -8.05 13.77
C MET A 1 30.83 -6.99 13.47
N ALA A 2 30.90 -6.45 12.29
CA ALA A 2 29.98 -5.39 11.93
C ALA A 2 28.56 -5.94 11.89
N ASP A 3 27.69 -5.35 12.66
CA ASP A 3 26.28 -5.68 12.61
C ASP A 3 25.75 -5.25 11.25
N LYS A 4 25.50 -6.23 10.41
CA LYS A 4 24.82 -5.97 9.15
C LYS A 4 23.39 -5.55 9.45
N ILE A 5 23.10 -4.29 9.20
CA ILE A 5 21.72 -3.84 9.23
C ILE A 5 21.04 -4.47 8.03
N VAL A 6 20.27 -5.52 8.29
CA VAL A 6 19.47 -6.14 7.26
C VAL A 6 18.17 -5.33 7.13
N ILE A 7 18.06 -4.57 6.05
CA ILE A 7 16.81 -3.87 5.73
C ILE A 7 15.93 -4.85 4.98
N GLU A 8 14.85 -5.30 5.61
CA GLU A 8 13.87 -6.13 4.94
C GLU A 8 13.02 -5.29 4.00
N VAL A 9 12.90 -5.74 2.76
CA VAL A 9 12.09 -5.10 1.75
C VAL A 9 10.81 -5.93 1.56
N PHE A 10 9.74 -5.50 2.17
CA PHE A 10 8.49 -6.27 2.22
C PHE A 10 7.77 -6.35 0.88
N LYS A 11 7.89 -5.33 0.04
CA LYS A 11 7.27 -5.35 -1.30
C LYS A 11 7.84 -6.43 -2.23
N GLU A 12 9.02 -6.96 -1.90
CA GLU A 12 9.68 -8.00 -2.69
C GLU A 12 9.41 -9.40 -2.16
N LYS A 13 8.72 -9.52 -1.05
CA LYS A 13 8.39 -10.81 -0.46
C LYS A 13 7.24 -11.48 -1.20
N THR A 14 7.22 -12.81 -1.14
CA THR A 14 6.05 -13.57 -1.62
C THR A 14 4.84 -13.25 -0.75
N ALA A 15 3.65 -13.53 -1.27
CA ALA A 15 2.43 -13.35 -0.49
C ALA A 15 2.47 -14.19 0.80
N GLU A 16 2.99 -15.40 0.72
CA GLU A 16 3.13 -16.29 1.88
C GLU A 16 4.06 -15.68 2.92
N ASP A 17 5.24 -15.24 2.51
CA ASP A 17 6.22 -14.65 3.42
C ASP A 17 5.73 -13.35 4.03
N PHE A 18 5.04 -12.53 3.24
CA PHE A 18 4.50 -11.26 3.72
C PHE A 18 3.41 -11.48 4.77
N THR A 19 2.49 -12.40 4.50
CA THR A 19 1.39 -12.69 5.45
C THR A 19 1.92 -13.34 6.71
N THR A 20 2.92 -14.21 6.61
CA THR A 20 3.59 -14.77 7.78
C THR A 20 4.25 -13.69 8.62
N ALA A 21 4.94 -12.75 7.96
CA ALA A 21 5.56 -11.63 8.66
C ALA A 21 4.52 -10.79 9.39
N LEU A 22 3.41 -10.46 8.74
CA LEU A 22 2.33 -9.69 9.36
C LEU A 22 1.73 -10.36 10.59
N SER A 23 1.73 -11.68 10.62
CA SER A 23 1.18 -12.43 11.75
C SER A 23 2.06 -12.39 13.00
N SER A 24 3.31 -11.97 12.84
CA SER A 24 4.25 -11.91 13.94
C SER A 24 4.18 -10.55 14.64
N PRO A 25 4.01 -10.53 15.99
CA PRO A 25 3.96 -9.26 16.72
C PRO A 25 5.29 -8.51 16.72
N ASP A 26 6.39 -9.20 16.41
CA ASP A 26 7.72 -8.61 16.39
C ASP A 26 8.12 -8.08 15.01
N CYS A 27 7.27 -8.27 14.02
CA CYS A 27 7.57 -7.85 12.66
C CYS A 27 7.46 -6.34 12.50
N ARG A 28 8.32 -5.79 11.65
CA ARG A 28 8.29 -4.35 11.30
C ARG A 28 7.13 -4.01 10.39
N ALA A 29 6.68 -4.96 9.56
CA ALA A 29 5.50 -4.75 8.76
C ALA A 29 4.28 -4.62 9.69
N ASN A 30 3.40 -3.70 9.37
CA ASN A 30 2.28 -3.37 10.24
C ASN A 30 0.98 -3.18 9.43
N ALA A 31 -0.05 -2.72 10.11
CA ALA A 31 -1.35 -2.47 9.48
C ALA A 31 -1.25 -1.50 8.29
N GLY A 32 -0.36 -0.51 8.37
CA GLY A 32 -0.14 0.43 7.27
C GLY A 32 0.44 -0.26 6.04
N SER A 33 1.42 -1.16 6.24
CA SER A 33 1.99 -1.96 5.15
C SER A 33 0.92 -2.84 4.50
N ALA A 34 0.08 -3.48 5.31
CA ALA A 34 -1.01 -4.31 4.81
C ALA A 34 -2.05 -3.49 4.05
N ALA A 35 -2.41 -2.32 4.57
CA ALA A 35 -3.34 -1.41 3.91
C ALA A 35 -2.80 -0.95 2.55
N ALA A 36 -1.52 -0.60 2.48
CA ALA A 36 -0.88 -0.21 1.22
C ALA A 36 -0.89 -1.35 0.21
N TYR A 37 -0.62 -2.57 0.66
CA TYR A 37 -0.66 -3.75 -0.21
C TYR A 37 -2.06 -3.98 -0.75
N ASN A 38 -3.08 -3.91 0.11
CA ASN A 38 -4.47 -4.05 -0.29
C ASN A 38 -4.88 -2.97 -1.29
N ALA A 39 -4.46 -1.75 -1.06
CA ALA A 39 -4.74 -0.63 -1.95
C ALA A 39 -4.09 -0.83 -3.33
N ALA A 40 -2.85 -1.34 -3.35
CA ALA A 40 -2.16 -1.66 -4.61
C ALA A 40 -2.93 -2.72 -5.40
N MET A 41 -3.42 -3.76 -4.71
CA MET A 41 -4.22 -4.79 -5.36
C MET A 41 -5.54 -4.24 -5.91
N ALA A 42 -6.20 -3.37 -5.16
CA ALA A 42 -7.43 -2.72 -5.62
C ALA A 42 -7.18 -1.89 -6.89
N CYS A 43 -6.08 -1.14 -6.92
CA CYS A 43 -5.69 -0.37 -8.11
C CYS A 43 -5.42 -1.29 -9.30
N ALA A 44 -4.75 -2.42 -9.05
CA ALA A 44 -4.47 -3.40 -10.11
C ALA A 44 -5.76 -3.97 -10.70
N LEU A 45 -6.74 -4.29 -9.85
CA LEU A 45 -8.03 -4.80 -10.32
C LEU A 45 -8.81 -3.77 -11.10
N ALA A 46 -8.80 -2.52 -10.67
CA ALA A 46 -9.46 -1.43 -11.40
C ALA A 46 -8.80 -1.19 -12.76
N GLU A 47 -7.47 -1.23 -12.80
CA GLU A 47 -6.69 -1.12 -14.04
C GLU A 47 -7.07 -2.25 -14.99
N ARG A 48 -7.14 -3.48 -14.49
CA ARG A 48 -7.52 -4.65 -15.27
C ARG A 48 -8.92 -4.50 -15.87
N ALA A 49 -9.89 -4.05 -15.05
CA ALA A 49 -11.25 -3.85 -15.51
C ALA A 49 -11.33 -2.83 -16.64
N ALA A 50 -10.61 -1.71 -16.49
CA ALA A 50 -10.56 -0.68 -17.54
C ALA A 50 -9.94 -1.21 -18.82
N LYS A 51 -8.87 -1.99 -18.73
CA LYS A 51 -8.21 -2.61 -19.90
C LYS A 51 -9.13 -3.61 -20.60
N ILE A 52 -9.90 -4.37 -19.85
CA ILE A 52 -10.90 -5.28 -20.42
C ILE A 52 -11.95 -4.48 -21.20
N CYS A 53 -12.43 -3.37 -20.65
CA CYS A 53 -13.37 -2.49 -21.33
C CYS A 53 -12.78 -1.92 -22.62
N GLN A 54 -11.51 -1.49 -22.60
CA GLN A 54 -10.83 -1.01 -23.80
C GLN A 54 -10.77 -2.07 -24.89
N THR A 55 -10.49 -3.31 -24.51
CA THR A 55 -10.39 -4.42 -25.47
C THR A 55 -11.75 -4.76 -26.09
N ARG A 56 -12.81 -4.73 -25.28
CA ARG A 56 -14.16 -5.15 -25.73
C ARG A 56 -14.92 -4.06 -26.47
N ASN A 57 -14.81 -2.82 -26.01
CA ASN A 57 -15.66 -1.72 -26.46
C ASN A 57 -14.90 -0.61 -27.15
N GLY A 58 -13.60 -0.79 -27.34
CA GLY A 58 -12.73 0.25 -27.85
C GLY A 58 -12.30 1.22 -26.77
N ASP A 59 -11.25 1.96 -27.05
CA ASP A 59 -10.68 2.91 -26.12
C ASP A 59 -11.46 4.22 -26.07
N SER A 60 -11.34 4.93 -24.96
CA SER A 60 -11.89 6.26 -24.78
C SER A 60 -10.92 7.05 -23.91
N GLU A 61 -11.03 8.37 -23.94
CA GLU A 61 -10.22 9.23 -23.07
C GLU A 61 -10.41 8.87 -21.59
N ARG A 62 -11.64 8.58 -21.21
CA ARG A 62 -11.97 8.21 -19.83
C ARG A 62 -11.30 6.91 -19.41
N LEU A 63 -11.34 5.89 -20.28
CA LEU A 63 -10.70 4.60 -19.97
C LEU A 63 -9.20 4.73 -19.90
N SER A 64 -8.59 5.47 -20.84
CA SER A 64 -7.15 5.74 -20.81
C SER A 64 -6.74 6.48 -19.55
N TYR A 65 -7.53 7.44 -19.11
CA TYR A 65 -7.31 8.19 -17.88
C TYR A 65 -7.35 7.27 -16.66
N ILE A 66 -8.35 6.38 -16.58
CA ILE A 66 -8.49 5.43 -15.47
C ILE A 66 -7.28 4.49 -15.43
N VAL A 67 -6.88 3.93 -16.57
CA VAL A 67 -5.73 3.02 -16.65
C VAL A 67 -4.47 3.73 -16.14
N ARG A 68 -4.22 4.94 -16.62
CA ARG A 68 -3.02 5.70 -16.22
C ARG A 68 -3.02 6.00 -14.73
N ASN A 69 -4.13 6.47 -14.19
CA ASN A 69 -4.22 6.80 -12.77
C ASN A 69 -4.06 5.57 -11.89
N CYS A 70 -4.70 4.46 -12.26
CA CYS A 70 -4.56 3.22 -11.50
C CYS A 70 -3.12 2.71 -11.52
N GLU A 71 -2.44 2.83 -12.64
CA GLU A 71 -1.02 2.46 -12.75
C GLU A 71 -0.15 3.28 -11.82
N ILE A 72 -0.33 4.59 -11.82
CA ILE A 72 0.43 5.51 -10.96
C ILE A 72 0.14 5.23 -9.49
N LEU A 73 -1.13 5.11 -9.13
CA LEU A 73 -1.55 4.84 -7.75
C LEU A 73 -1.04 3.48 -7.27
N ARG A 74 -1.11 2.49 -8.13
CA ARG A 74 -0.60 1.14 -7.82
C ARG A 74 0.88 1.19 -7.47
N GLY A 75 1.67 1.86 -8.29
CA GLY A 75 3.10 2.03 -8.05
C GLY A 75 3.38 2.75 -6.73
N TYR A 76 2.62 3.81 -6.46
CA TYR A 76 2.74 4.58 -5.22
C TYR A 76 2.39 3.73 -4.00
N MET A 77 1.31 2.95 -4.08
CA MET A 77 0.89 2.10 -2.97
C MET A 77 1.89 0.98 -2.69
N VAL A 78 2.48 0.40 -3.74
CA VAL A 78 3.56 -0.59 -3.56
C VAL A 78 4.74 0.05 -2.84
N HIS A 79 5.11 1.27 -3.21
CA HIS A 79 6.17 2.02 -2.52
C HIS A 79 5.85 2.21 -1.04
N LEU A 80 4.60 2.52 -0.71
CA LEU A 80 4.18 2.78 0.66
C LEU A 80 4.24 1.55 1.57
N ILE A 81 4.26 0.35 1.02
CA ILE A 81 4.38 -0.88 1.84
C ILE A 81 5.62 -0.78 2.75
N ASP A 82 6.73 -0.30 2.21
CA ASP A 82 7.99 -0.21 2.93
C ASP A 82 8.19 1.15 3.59
N GLU A 83 7.58 2.19 3.07
CA GLU A 83 7.70 3.54 3.66
C GLU A 83 7.13 3.61 5.07
N ASP A 84 6.02 2.94 5.33
CA ASP A 84 5.44 2.86 6.67
C ASP A 84 6.43 2.26 7.67
N VAL A 85 7.21 1.28 7.24
CA VAL A 85 8.22 0.63 8.08
C VAL A 85 9.36 1.61 8.38
N LYS A 86 9.78 2.38 7.36
CA LYS A 86 10.85 3.37 7.51
C LYS A 86 10.43 4.55 8.39
N SER A 87 9.15 4.87 8.39
CA SER A 87 8.59 6.00 9.11
C SER A 87 8.12 5.64 10.52
N LYS A 88 8.77 4.70 11.15
CA LYS A 88 8.39 4.20 12.48
C LYS A 88 8.36 5.28 13.57
N ARG A 89 9.21 6.28 13.46
CA ARG A 89 9.28 7.34 14.48
C ARG A 89 7.99 8.16 14.59
N PRO A 90 7.39 8.63 13.49
CA PRO A 90 6.09 9.29 13.56
C PRO A 90 5.00 8.38 14.12
N PHE A 91 4.98 7.11 13.73
CA PHE A 91 4.03 6.13 14.23
C PHE A 91 4.20 5.85 15.72
N ALA A 92 5.44 5.63 16.15
CA ALA A 92 5.74 5.40 17.56
C ALA A 92 5.38 6.62 18.40
N ARG A 93 5.62 7.83 17.86
CA ARG A 93 5.27 9.08 18.52
C ARG A 93 3.75 9.24 18.61
N ALA A 94 3.04 8.93 17.53
CA ALA A 94 1.57 8.97 17.51
C ALA A 94 0.98 8.00 18.52
N GLN A 95 1.55 6.81 18.66
CA GLN A 95 1.11 5.85 19.68
C GLN A 95 1.32 6.36 21.09
N LYS A 96 2.43 7.07 21.35
CA LYS A 96 2.70 7.63 22.66
C LYS A 96 1.83 8.85 22.97
N GLU A 97 1.47 9.64 21.97
CA GLU A 97 0.80 10.93 22.15
C GLU A 97 -0.72 10.89 22.03
N GLY A 98 -1.30 9.72 21.80
CA GLY A 98 -2.75 9.66 21.68
C GLY A 98 -3.22 8.72 20.58
N GLY A 99 -2.35 8.04 20.08
CA GLY A 99 -2.22 7.01 19.34
C GLY A 99 -3.13 6.34 18.38
N ALA A 100 -3.90 5.43 18.78
CA ALA A 100 -4.73 4.62 17.92
C ALA A 100 -5.62 5.45 16.98
N ARG A 101 -6.08 6.60 17.45
CA ARG A 101 -6.95 7.50 16.69
C ARG A 101 -6.25 8.12 15.48
N GLU A 102 -5.02 8.58 15.65
CA GLU A 102 -4.28 9.20 14.55
C GLU A 102 -3.86 8.18 13.50
N ILE A 103 -3.47 7.00 13.95
CA ILE A 103 -3.11 5.90 13.04
C ILE A 103 -4.32 5.51 12.21
N GLU A 104 -5.45 5.34 12.84
CA GLU A 104 -6.71 5.00 12.18
C GLU A 104 -7.14 6.09 11.19
N ALA A 105 -7.05 7.36 11.60
CA ALA A 105 -7.35 8.48 10.72
C ALA A 105 -6.42 8.53 9.52
N THR A 106 -5.13 8.24 9.71
CA THR A 106 -4.16 8.22 8.62
C THR A 106 -4.48 7.12 7.62
N ILE A 107 -4.80 5.93 8.11
CA ILE A 107 -5.17 4.79 7.27
C ILE A 107 -6.47 5.10 6.51
N GLN A 108 -7.47 5.68 7.18
CA GLN A 108 -8.72 6.06 6.55
C GLN A 108 -8.52 7.12 5.47
N THR A 109 -7.69 8.12 5.73
CA THR A 109 -7.40 9.17 4.77
C THR A 109 -6.74 8.60 3.52
N ALA A 110 -5.77 7.70 3.68
CA ALA A 110 -5.11 7.05 2.57
C ALA A 110 -6.11 6.21 1.76
N SER A 111 -6.98 5.46 2.43
CA SER A 111 -8.00 4.64 1.79
C SER A 111 -9.02 5.50 1.03
N LEU A 112 -9.50 6.58 1.65
CA LEU A 112 -10.47 7.50 1.05
C LEU A 112 -9.89 8.20 -0.18
N ALA A 113 -8.62 8.58 -0.15
CA ALA A 113 -7.97 9.20 -1.29
C ALA A 113 -8.01 8.31 -2.54
N ILE A 114 -7.99 6.99 -2.36
CA ILE A 114 -8.09 6.02 -3.45
C ILE A 114 -9.50 5.96 -4.01
N PHE A 115 -10.51 5.99 -3.14
CA PHE A 115 -11.92 5.82 -3.53
C PHE A 115 -12.56 7.10 -4.09
N GLN A 116 -12.03 8.27 -3.74
CA GLN A 116 -12.60 9.55 -4.17
C GLN A 116 -12.12 10.01 -5.54
N ARG A 117 -11.25 9.28 -6.16
CA ARG A 117 -10.76 9.58 -7.51
C ARG A 117 -11.39 8.61 -8.50
#